data_a731167809b08be507d52c79d472521f
#
_entry.id   a731167809b08be507d52c79d472521f
#
_cell.length_a   1.000
_cell.length_b   1.000
_cell.length_c   1.000
_cell.angle_alpha   90.00
_cell.angle_beta   90.00
_cell.angle_gamma   90.00
#
_symmetry.space_group_name_H-M   'P 1'
#
loop_
_entity.id
_entity.type
_entity.pdbx_description
1 polymer ?
#
loop_
_entity_poly.entity_id
_entity_poly.type
_entity_poly.pdbx_seq_one_letter_code
_entity_poly.pdbx_strand_id
1 'polypeptide(L)'
;KGGVKLYAKRVFIMEGNEELLPQYLRFIKGVIDTADLSLNVSREILQGSKVVDTIKKASVKRILSELDKMSKNKPEDYATFWKEFGMVIKEGVVEDFANKDKISNLLRFASTSADSSDQTVSLKDYIGRMNKDQKNIYYVTADNYDAAKGSPHLEIFKQKDIEVLLLSDRVDEWLVANFGEFEELSLKSIAKGDLEDLDSKEDKKKKEKTVKDYEKVISKAQEILDNQVKEVKVSSRLSESPSCLVADENELGGNMERIMKSLGQDVPDTKPILEIRSEEHTS
;
A
#
# COMPACT_ATOMS: atom_id res chain seq x y z
N LYS A 1 -25.08 8.63 12.98
CA LYS A 1 -24.85 10.05 12.67
C LYS A 1 -24.37 10.74 13.94
N GLY A 2 -23.20 11.28 13.97
CA GLY A 2 -22.60 12.02 15.05
C GLY A 2 -21.12 12.17 14.75
N GLY A 3 -20.72 13.39 14.45
CA GLY A 3 -19.36 13.78 14.18
C GLY A 3 -18.79 14.62 15.28
N VAL A 4 -17.89 15.52 14.93
CA VAL A 4 -17.35 16.53 15.83
C VAL A 4 -18.32 17.72 15.87
N LYS A 5 -18.60 18.20 17.08
CA LYS A 5 -19.39 19.41 17.32
C LYS A 5 -18.47 20.55 17.70
N LEU A 6 -18.66 21.70 17.07
CA LEU A 6 -17.93 22.92 17.39
C LEU A 6 -18.78 23.84 18.23
N TYR A 7 -18.21 24.31 19.33
CA TYR A 7 -18.76 25.32 20.20
C TYR A 7 -17.83 26.52 20.27
N ALA A 8 -18.39 27.71 20.42
CA ALA A 8 -17.67 28.92 20.74
C ALA A 8 -18.16 29.47 22.06
N LYS A 9 -17.29 29.56 23.07
CA LYS A 9 -17.64 30.01 24.40
C LYS A 9 -18.88 29.30 24.97
N ARG A 10 -18.91 27.95 24.76
CA ARG A 10 -20.01 27.04 25.13
C ARG A 10 -21.32 27.20 24.36
N VAL A 11 -21.35 28.01 23.31
CA VAL A 11 -22.51 28.14 22.42
C VAL A 11 -22.29 27.24 21.19
N PHE A 12 -23.27 26.41 20.87
CA PHE A 12 -23.22 25.53 19.68
C PHE A 12 -23.14 26.36 18.41
N ILE A 13 -22.18 26.04 17.57
CA ILE A 13 -21.94 26.70 16.28
C ILE A 13 -22.33 25.78 15.13
N MET A 14 -21.75 24.56 15.09
CA MET A 14 -21.98 23.64 13.98
C MET A 14 -21.68 22.19 14.37
N GLU A 15 -22.23 21.27 13.61
CA GLU A 15 -21.92 19.84 13.65
C GLU A 15 -21.57 19.36 12.26
N GLY A 16 -20.52 18.58 12.15
CA GLY A 16 -20.10 17.95 10.90
C GLY A 16 -18.59 17.71 10.86
N ASN A 17 -18.18 16.59 10.26
CA ASN A 17 -16.77 16.24 10.19
C ASN A 17 -16.06 16.92 9.02
N GLU A 18 -16.74 17.18 7.90
CA GLU A 18 -16.10 17.57 6.64
C GLU A 18 -15.31 18.88 6.75
N GLU A 19 -15.81 19.82 7.56
CA GLU A 19 -15.17 21.12 7.76
C GLU A 19 -14.11 21.09 8.87
N LEU A 20 -14.32 20.24 9.90
CA LEU A 20 -13.48 20.20 11.09
C LEU A 20 -12.39 19.13 11.05
N LEU A 21 -12.59 18.05 10.29
CA LEU A 21 -11.65 16.95 10.13
C LEU A 21 -11.61 16.46 8.68
N PRO A 22 -10.49 15.91 8.21
CA PRO A 22 -10.41 15.23 6.92
C PRO A 22 -11.19 13.93 6.90
N GLN A 23 -11.53 13.42 5.70
CA GLN A 23 -12.40 12.24 5.54
C GLN A 23 -11.81 10.96 6.15
N TYR A 24 -10.50 10.80 6.13
CA TYR A 24 -9.85 9.64 6.75
C TYR A 24 -9.96 9.62 8.30
N LEU A 25 -10.45 10.71 8.93
CA LEU A 25 -10.75 10.79 10.36
C LEU A 25 -12.27 10.87 10.66
N ARG A 26 -13.13 10.48 9.70
CA ARG A 26 -14.59 10.55 9.81
C ARG A 26 -15.20 9.72 10.94
N PHE A 27 -14.47 8.78 11.50
CA PHE A 27 -14.89 7.97 12.65
C PHE A 27 -14.77 8.70 13.98
N ILE A 28 -14.06 9.82 14.02
CA ILE A 28 -13.88 10.62 15.25
C ILE A 28 -15.18 11.30 15.63
N LYS A 29 -15.49 11.21 16.91
CA LYS A 29 -16.63 11.87 17.53
C LYS A 29 -16.16 12.67 18.75
N GLY A 30 -16.76 13.81 18.97
CA GLY A 30 -16.41 14.63 20.14
C GLY A 30 -16.89 16.05 20.05
N VAL A 31 -16.32 16.86 20.91
CA VAL A 31 -16.65 18.29 21.04
C VAL A 31 -15.37 19.10 21.02
N ILE A 32 -15.38 20.18 20.25
CA ILE A 32 -14.36 21.22 20.27
C ILE A 32 -15.03 22.48 20.79
N ASP A 33 -14.50 23.08 21.85
CA ASP A 33 -14.93 24.41 22.35
C ASP A 33 -13.76 25.38 22.20
N THR A 34 -14.00 26.52 21.59
CA THR A 34 -12.99 27.56 21.34
C THR A 34 -13.47 28.90 21.83
N ALA A 35 -12.54 29.71 22.38
CA ALA A 35 -12.79 31.08 22.74
C ALA A 35 -12.55 32.07 21.57
N ASP A 36 -11.87 31.62 20.50
CA ASP A 36 -11.36 32.46 19.41
C ASP A 36 -12.39 32.78 18.33
N LEU A 37 -13.55 32.12 18.36
CA LEU A 37 -14.65 32.42 17.45
C LEU A 37 -15.61 33.45 18.05
N SER A 38 -16.00 34.43 17.21
CA SER A 38 -17.09 35.36 17.52
C SER A 38 -18.44 34.66 17.46
N LEU A 39 -19.32 34.96 18.40
CA LEU A 39 -20.69 34.41 18.42
C LEU A 39 -21.60 34.93 17.30
N ASN A 40 -21.19 36.00 16.61
CA ASN A 40 -21.96 36.63 15.51
C ASN A 40 -21.56 36.07 14.12
N VAL A 41 -20.86 34.93 14.06
CA VAL A 41 -20.40 34.37 12.80
C VAL A 41 -21.44 33.41 12.25
N SER A 42 -21.94 33.68 11.05
CA SER A 42 -22.81 32.75 10.34
C SER A 42 -22.00 31.53 9.86
N ARG A 43 -22.67 30.38 9.67
CA ARG A 43 -22.05 29.16 9.16
C ARG A 43 -21.31 29.38 7.82
N GLU A 44 -21.83 30.25 6.97
CA GLU A 44 -21.24 30.58 5.66
C GLU A 44 -19.91 31.34 5.80
N ILE A 45 -19.77 32.18 6.85
CA ILE A 45 -18.53 32.93 7.12
C ILE A 45 -17.46 32.00 7.73
N LEU A 46 -17.85 30.89 8.34
CA LEU A 46 -16.94 29.90 8.93
C LEU A 46 -16.28 29.03 7.87
N GLN A 47 -16.97 28.78 6.75
CA GLN A 47 -16.40 28.04 5.62
C GLN A 47 -15.21 28.82 5.05
N GLY A 48 -14.00 28.23 5.13
CA GLY A 48 -12.74 28.86 4.72
C GLY A 48 -12.16 29.90 5.70
N SER A 49 -12.67 29.97 6.94
CA SER A 49 -12.08 30.86 7.93
C SER A 49 -10.74 30.33 8.45
N LYS A 50 -9.75 31.21 8.61
CA LYS A 50 -8.43 30.88 9.16
C LYS A 50 -8.51 30.23 10.55
N VAL A 51 -9.53 30.55 11.33
CA VAL A 51 -9.75 30.00 12.67
C VAL A 51 -10.17 28.53 12.56
N VAL A 52 -11.10 28.20 11.68
CA VAL A 52 -11.55 26.81 11.43
C VAL A 52 -10.40 25.97 10.90
N ASP A 53 -9.60 26.51 9.96
CA ASP A 53 -8.40 25.84 9.46
C ASP A 53 -7.39 25.56 10.59
N THR A 54 -7.18 26.49 11.48
CA THR A 54 -6.29 26.34 12.63
C THR A 54 -6.81 25.26 13.58
N ILE A 55 -8.10 25.24 13.86
CA ILE A 55 -8.76 24.21 14.66
C ILE A 55 -8.62 22.85 14.01
N LYS A 56 -8.87 22.75 12.71
CA LYS A 56 -8.70 21.51 11.92
C LYS A 56 -7.29 20.97 12.04
N LYS A 57 -6.27 21.79 11.76
CA LYS A 57 -4.85 21.39 11.85
C LYS A 57 -4.47 20.96 13.28
N ALA A 58 -4.90 21.67 14.30
CA ALA A 58 -4.62 21.31 15.70
C ALA A 58 -5.30 20.00 16.09
N SER A 59 -6.56 19.78 15.68
CA SER A 59 -7.31 18.57 15.94
C SER A 59 -6.68 17.36 15.25
N VAL A 60 -6.34 17.46 13.97
CA VAL A 60 -5.63 16.41 13.23
C VAL A 60 -4.32 16.05 13.90
N LYS A 61 -3.49 17.05 14.23
CA LYS A 61 -2.22 16.82 14.95
C LYS A 61 -2.41 16.08 16.26
N ARG A 62 -3.44 16.47 17.04
CA ARG A 62 -3.75 15.83 18.33
C ARG A 62 -4.19 14.39 18.15
N ILE A 63 -5.13 14.13 17.23
CA ILE A 63 -5.65 12.79 16.96
C ILE A 63 -4.52 11.85 16.51
N LEU A 64 -3.71 12.25 15.50
CA LEU A 64 -2.59 11.44 15.04
C LEU A 64 -1.57 11.16 16.15
N SER A 65 -1.31 12.13 17.02
CA SER A 65 -0.42 11.94 18.17
C SER A 65 -0.98 10.94 19.19
N GLU A 66 -2.29 10.97 19.46
CA GLU A 66 -2.91 10.02 20.40
C GLU A 66 -2.95 8.60 19.79
N LEU A 67 -3.21 8.47 18.49
CA LEU A 67 -3.11 7.17 17.79
C LEU A 67 -1.70 6.60 17.82
N ASP A 68 -0.68 7.43 17.61
CA ASP A 68 0.72 7.02 17.70
C ASP A 68 1.08 6.56 19.13
N LYS A 69 0.65 7.28 20.16
CA LYS A 69 0.81 6.86 21.56
C LYS A 69 0.09 5.54 21.85
N MET A 70 -1.13 5.38 21.35
CA MET A 70 -1.89 4.14 21.51
C MET A 70 -1.15 2.96 20.85
N SER A 71 -0.63 3.15 19.64
CA SER A 71 0.08 2.10 18.93
C SER A 71 1.35 1.62 19.64
N LYS A 72 2.00 2.50 20.43
CA LYS A 72 3.23 2.19 21.18
C LYS A 72 2.95 1.65 22.59
N ASN A 73 1.99 2.25 23.29
CA ASN A 73 1.78 1.99 24.72
C ASN A 73 0.65 0.99 25.00
N LYS A 74 -0.24 0.76 24.01
CA LYS A 74 -1.41 -0.11 24.12
C LYS A 74 -1.63 -0.88 22.81
N PRO A 75 -0.70 -1.77 22.43
CA PRO A 75 -0.72 -2.44 21.11
C PRO A 75 -1.99 -3.27 20.88
N GLU A 76 -2.58 -3.87 21.92
CA GLU A 76 -3.82 -4.65 21.81
C GLU A 76 -5.04 -3.75 21.51
N ASP A 77 -5.13 -2.61 22.21
CA ASP A 77 -6.18 -1.60 21.93
C ASP A 77 -6.01 -1.06 20.51
N TYR A 78 -4.76 -0.83 20.08
CA TYR A 78 -4.47 -0.37 18.72
C TYR A 78 -4.81 -1.42 17.67
N ALA A 79 -4.55 -2.69 17.92
CA ALA A 79 -4.93 -3.77 17.01
C ALA A 79 -6.46 -3.86 16.85
N THR A 80 -7.21 -3.69 17.94
CA THR A 80 -8.68 -3.63 17.89
C THR A 80 -9.15 -2.41 17.09
N PHE A 81 -8.58 -1.24 17.37
CA PHE A 81 -8.84 -0.02 16.60
C PHE A 81 -8.53 -0.21 15.11
N TRP A 82 -7.40 -0.83 14.78
CA TRP A 82 -6.96 -1.03 13.40
C TRP A 82 -7.91 -1.94 12.61
N LYS A 83 -8.44 -3.00 13.21
CA LYS A 83 -9.43 -3.88 12.58
C LYS A 83 -10.68 -3.13 12.11
N GLU A 84 -11.11 -2.11 12.88
CA GLU A 84 -12.31 -1.33 12.58
C GLU A 84 -12.03 -0.14 11.62
N PHE A 85 -10.91 0.52 11.78
CA PHE A 85 -10.64 1.81 11.14
C PHE A 85 -9.37 1.84 10.27
N GLY A 86 -8.62 0.76 10.19
CA GLY A 86 -7.36 0.71 9.46
C GLY A 86 -7.49 1.09 7.99
N MET A 87 -8.54 0.59 7.33
CA MET A 87 -8.82 0.90 5.93
C MET A 87 -9.07 2.41 5.72
N VAL A 88 -9.75 3.05 6.67
CA VAL A 88 -10.04 4.49 6.63
C VAL A 88 -8.76 5.30 6.87
N ILE A 89 -7.91 4.86 7.80
CA ILE A 89 -6.60 5.52 8.05
C ILE A 89 -5.69 5.45 6.80
N LYS A 90 -5.72 4.35 6.06
CA LYS A 90 -4.96 4.20 4.82
C LYS A 90 -5.31 5.27 3.76
N GLU A 91 -6.57 5.70 3.70
CA GLU A 91 -7.00 6.79 2.81
C GLU A 91 -6.23 8.09 3.07
N GLY A 92 -5.83 8.32 4.33
CA GLY A 92 -5.11 9.52 4.75
C GLY A 92 -3.77 9.73 4.08
N VAL A 93 -3.10 8.68 3.62
CA VAL A 93 -1.83 8.79 2.88
C VAL A 93 -2.00 9.57 1.58
N VAL A 94 -3.16 9.43 0.95
CA VAL A 94 -3.50 10.11 -0.29
C VAL A 94 -4.14 11.47 -0.04
N GLU A 95 -4.99 11.56 1.01
CA GLU A 95 -5.78 12.74 1.31
C GLU A 95 -4.98 13.86 2.01
N ASP A 96 -4.06 13.49 2.92
CA ASP A 96 -3.35 14.44 3.80
C ASP A 96 -1.83 14.33 3.66
N PHE A 97 -1.34 14.85 2.54
CA PHE A 97 0.08 14.83 2.23
C PHE A 97 0.94 15.52 3.30
N ALA A 98 0.42 16.58 3.94
CA ALA A 98 1.15 17.31 4.98
C ALA A 98 1.42 16.46 6.25
N ASN A 99 0.62 15.44 6.51
CA ASN A 99 0.77 14.53 7.65
C ASN A 99 1.15 13.09 7.22
N LYS A 100 1.54 12.90 5.96
CA LYS A 100 1.85 11.59 5.38
C LYS A 100 2.79 10.76 6.25
N ASP A 101 3.88 11.32 6.72
CA ASP A 101 4.86 10.59 7.56
C ASP A 101 4.25 10.11 8.87
N LYS A 102 3.40 10.93 9.50
CA LYS A 102 2.70 10.54 10.73
C LYS A 102 1.70 9.42 10.47
N ILE A 103 0.93 9.54 9.38
CA ILE A 103 -0.04 8.52 8.97
C ILE A 103 0.68 7.22 8.62
N SER A 104 1.80 7.29 7.89
CA SER A 104 2.60 6.12 7.51
C SER A 104 3.10 5.32 8.72
N ASN A 105 3.45 5.98 9.81
CA ASN A 105 3.82 5.32 11.07
C ASN A 105 2.66 4.58 11.74
N LEU A 106 1.42 4.95 11.43
CA LEU A 106 0.22 4.31 11.96
C LEU A 106 -0.21 3.07 11.16
N LEU A 107 0.24 2.93 9.92
CA LEU A 107 -0.18 1.84 9.04
C LEU A 107 0.22 0.47 9.59
N ARG A 108 -0.66 -0.51 9.36
CA ARG A 108 -0.42 -1.92 9.65
C ARG A 108 -0.79 -2.76 8.45
N PHE A 109 -0.03 -3.84 8.25
CA PHE A 109 -0.19 -4.74 7.13
C PHE A 109 -0.08 -6.20 7.61
N ALA A 110 -0.67 -7.12 6.85
CA ALA A 110 -0.28 -8.51 6.91
C ALA A 110 1.06 -8.69 6.17
N SER A 111 1.83 -9.69 6.50
CA SER A 111 3.09 -9.98 5.83
C SER A 111 3.43 -11.48 5.86
N THR A 112 4.43 -11.85 5.09
CA THR A 112 4.95 -13.23 5.08
C THR A 112 5.70 -13.62 6.35
N SER A 113 5.96 -12.69 7.27
CA SER A 113 6.61 -12.98 8.56
C SER A 113 5.70 -13.71 9.54
N ALA A 114 4.38 -13.71 9.30
CA ALA A 114 3.39 -14.41 10.10
C ALA A 114 2.39 -15.14 9.20
N ASP A 115 1.92 -16.31 9.65
CA ASP A 115 0.86 -17.05 8.97
C ASP A 115 -0.53 -16.60 9.46
N SER A 116 -0.82 -15.32 9.28
CA SER A 116 -2.07 -14.70 9.70
C SER A 116 -2.47 -13.57 8.76
N SER A 117 -3.78 -13.47 8.51
CA SER A 117 -4.38 -12.33 7.79
C SER A 117 -4.46 -11.06 8.64
N ASP A 118 -4.13 -11.12 9.92
CA ASP A 118 -4.15 -9.97 10.82
C ASP A 118 -3.10 -8.93 10.38
N GLN A 119 -3.55 -7.69 10.20
CA GLN A 119 -2.68 -6.58 9.84
C GLN A 119 -2.02 -6.02 11.11
N THR A 120 -0.89 -6.58 11.48
CA THR A 120 -0.17 -6.22 12.72
C THR A 120 1.21 -5.62 12.49
N VAL A 121 1.76 -5.78 11.28
CA VAL A 121 3.12 -5.33 10.94
C VAL A 121 3.13 -3.87 10.56
N SER A 122 3.90 -3.05 11.28
CA SER A 122 4.20 -1.68 10.89
C SER A 122 5.35 -1.64 9.86
N LEU A 123 5.49 -0.52 9.13
CA LEU A 123 6.64 -0.34 8.24
C LEU A 123 7.96 -0.35 9.01
N LYS A 124 7.98 0.15 10.25
CA LYS A 124 9.17 0.11 11.12
C LYS A 124 9.53 -1.30 11.57
N ASP A 125 8.53 -2.13 11.89
CA ASP A 125 8.77 -3.54 12.22
C ASP A 125 9.36 -4.28 11.02
N TYR A 126 8.82 -4.02 9.82
CA TYR A 126 9.36 -4.55 8.58
C TYR A 126 10.83 -4.16 8.39
N ILE A 127 11.14 -2.86 8.47
CA ILE A 127 12.51 -2.33 8.32
C ILE A 127 13.45 -2.95 9.36
N GLY A 128 13.00 -3.13 10.60
CA GLY A 128 13.77 -3.75 11.66
C GLY A 128 14.16 -5.22 11.39
N ARG A 129 13.45 -5.89 10.47
CA ARG A 129 13.71 -7.29 10.06
C ARG A 129 14.34 -7.42 8.66
N MET A 130 14.56 -6.29 7.96
CA MET A 130 15.17 -6.31 6.64
C MET A 130 16.58 -6.89 6.65
N ASN A 131 16.93 -7.58 5.59
CA ASN A 131 18.31 -8.00 5.34
C ASN A 131 19.21 -6.79 5.11
N LYS A 132 20.50 -6.87 5.49
CA LYS A 132 21.46 -5.74 5.41
C LYS A 132 21.60 -5.13 4.01
N ASP A 133 21.47 -5.95 2.98
CA ASP A 133 21.64 -5.53 1.58
C ASP A 133 20.31 -5.20 0.89
N GLN A 134 19.19 -5.34 1.60
CA GLN A 134 17.86 -5.05 1.07
C GLN A 134 17.66 -3.53 0.94
N LYS A 135 17.20 -3.09 -0.23
CA LYS A 135 17.06 -1.67 -0.56
C LYS A 135 15.62 -1.17 -0.62
N ASN A 136 14.66 -2.09 -0.64
CA ASN A 136 13.26 -1.76 -0.85
C ASN A 136 12.37 -2.47 0.19
N ILE A 137 11.21 -1.88 0.46
CA ILE A 137 10.10 -2.53 1.14
C ILE A 137 9.28 -3.25 0.07
N TYR A 138 9.24 -4.58 0.11
CA TYR A 138 8.53 -5.36 -0.89
C TYR A 138 7.08 -5.60 -0.49
N TYR A 139 6.18 -5.52 -1.47
CA TYR A 139 4.76 -5.79 -1.29
C TYR A 139 4.15 -6.51 -2.50
N VAL A 140 3.04 -7.19 -2.26
CA VAL A 140 2.13 -7.69 -3.29
C VAL A 140 0.70 -7.26 -2.96
N THR A 141 -0.04 -6.84 -3.99
CA THR A 141 -1.47 -6.53 -3.89
C THR A 141 -2.29 -7.67 -4.48
N ALA A 142 -3.40 -8.02 -3.82
CA ALA A 142 -4.35 -9.02 -4.31
C ALA A 142 -5.76 -8.73 -3.79
N ASP A 143 -6.76 -9.46 -4.29
CA ASP A 143 -8.17 -9.29 -3.91
C ASP A 143 -8.49 -9.68 -2.47
N ASN A 144 -7.70 -10.60 -1.94
CA ASN A 144 -7.80 -11.08 -0.57
C ASN A 144 -6.47 -11.64 -0.10
N TYR A 145 -6.39 -11.91 1.20
CA TYR A 145 -5.18 -12.43 1.85
C TYR A 145 -4.69 -13.77 1.25
N ASP A 146 -5.60 -14.71 0.97
CA ASP A 146 -5.22 -16.03 0.46
C ASP A 146 -4.61 -15.93 -0.93
N ALA A 147 -5.16 -15.05 -1.78
CA ALA A 147 -4.59 -14.76 -3.10
C ALA A 147 -3.21 -14.10 -3.00
N ALA A 148 -3.02 -13.17 -2.07
CA ALA A 148 -1.72 -12.55 -1.83
C ALA A 148 -0.69 -13.59 -1.34
N LYS A 149 -1.07 -14.40 -0.35
CA LYS A 149 -0.23 -15.44 0.24
C LYS A 149 0.13 -16.57 -0.74
N GLY A 150 -0.80 -16.90 -1.64
CA GLY A 150 -0.62 -17.93 -2.69
C GLY A 150 0.05 -17.41 -3.96
N SER A 151 0.49 -16.16 -4.01
CA SER A 151 1.09 -15.56 -5.20
C SER A 151 2.40 -16.24 -5.58
N PRO A 152 2.57 -16.67 -6.86
CA PRO A 152 3.83 -17.23 -7.35
C PRO A 152 4.99 -16.24 -7.30
N HIS A 153 4.70 -14.94 -7.27
CA HIS A 153 5.74 -13.91 -7.13
C HIS A 153 6.50 -13.96 -5.79
N LEU A 154 5.93 -14.65 -4.77
CA LEU A 154 6.57 -14.83 -3.46
C LEU A 154 7.68 -15.88 -3.44
N GLU A 155 7.79 -16.74 -4.45
CA GLU A 155 8.67 -17.91 -4.40
C GLU A 155 10.14 -17.53 -4.16
N ILE A 156 10.68 -16.57 -4.95
CA ILE A 156 12.06 -16.11 -4.79
C ILE A 156 12.30 -15.42 -3.44
N PHE A 157 11.30 -14.70 -2.92
CA PHE A 157 11.39 -14.03 -1.63
C PHE A 157 11.46 -15.02 -0.47
N LYS A 158 10.68 -16.11 -0.55
CA LYS A 158 10.76 -17.23 0.41
C LYS A 158 12.13 -17.89 0.38
N GLN A 159 12.70 -18.14 -0.82
CA GLN A 159 14.02 -18.74 -0.94
C GLN A 159 15.13 -17.85 -0.38
N LYS A 160 15.01 -16.54 -0.54
CA LYS A 160 16.00 -15.56 -0.06
C LYS A 160 15.73 -15.07 1.37
N ASP A 161 14.71 -15.63 2.05
CA ASP A 161 14.26 -15.21 3.38
C ASP A 161 14.00 -13.70 3.47
N ILE A 162 13.28 -13.17 2.48
CA ILE A 162 12.90 -11.76 2.41
C ILE A 162 11.42 -11.64 2.71
N GLU A 163 11.08 -10.82 3.72
CA GLU A 163 9.70 -10.51 4.07
C GLU A 163 9.01 -9.70 2.97
N VAL A 164 7.72 -10.01 2.71
CA VAL A 164 6.88 -9.27 1.77
C VAL A 164 5.58 -8.89 2.46
N LEU A 165 5.15 -7.64 2.32
CA LEU A 165 3.85 -7.15 2.78
C LEU A 165 2.75 -7.71 1.89
N LEU A 166 1.68 -8.23 2.50
CA LEU A 166 0.51 -8.80 1.83
C LEU A 166 -0.65 -7.80 1.91
N LEU A 167 -0.89 -7.08 0.84
CA LEU A 167 -1.85 -6.01 0.74
C LEU A 167 -3.13 -6.52 0.08
N SER A 168 -4.23 -6.55 0.82
CA SER A 168 -5.50 -7.13 0.36
C SER A 168 -6.72 -6.21 0.53
N ASP A 169 -6.52 -5.00 1.02
CA ASP A 169 -7.57 -4.00 1.08
C ASP A 169 -7.69 -3.27 -0.26
N ARG A 170 -8.91 -2.94 -0.68
CA ARG A 170 -9.13 -2.21 -1.95
C ARG A 170 -8.42 -0.86 -2.01
N VAL A 171 -8.24 -0.20 -0.86
CA VAL A 171 -7.53 1.07 -0.75
C VAL A 171 -6.02 0.92 -0.98
N ASP A 172 -5.46 -0.27 -0.82
CA ASP A 172 -4.02 -0.51 -0.90
C ASP A 172 -3.43 -0.18 -2.28
N GLU A 173 -4.20 -0.38 -3.35
CA GLU A 173 -3.76 0.00 -4.70
C GLU A 173 -3.50 1.51 -4.83
N TRP A 174 -4.43 2.33 -4.27
CA TRP A 174 -4.25 3.79 -4.23
C TRP A 174 -3.16 4.19 -3.25
N LEU A 175 -3.07 3.50 -2.12
CA LEU A 175 -2.04 3.74 -1.13
C LEU A 175 -0.65 3.58 -1.78
N VAL A 176 -0.34 2.44 -2.39
CA VAL A 176 0.98 2.17 -2.96
C VAL A 176 1.28 3.06 -4.17
N ALA A 177 0.28 3.42 -4.97
CA ALA A 177 0.44 4.33 -6.10
C ALA A 177 0.87 5.76 -5.68
N ASN A 178 0.53 6.17 -4.45
CA ASN A 178 0.80 7.51 -3.92
C ASN A 178 1.81 7.51 -2.77
N PHE A 179 2.26 6.32 -2.34
CA PHE A 179 3.08 6.21 -1.12
C PHE A 179 4.49 6.76 -1.35
N GLY A 180 5.15 6.36 -2.44
CA GLY A 180 6.54 6.71 -2.71
C GLY A 180 7.51 6.01 -1.76
N GLU A 181 8.03 6.73 -0.77
CA GLU A 181 9.09 6.27 0.12
C GLU A 181 8.70 6.39 1.60
N PHE A 182 9.30 5.53 2.41
CA PHE A 182 9.25 5.59 3.86
C PHE A 182 10.67 5.40 4.43
N GLU A 183 11.16 6.37 5.21
CA GLU A 183 12.52 6.36 5.76
C GLU A 183 13.60 6.09 4.68
N GLU A 184 13.50 6.79 3.53
CA GLU A 184 14.39 6.66 2.36
C GLU A 184 14.33 5.30 1.64
N LEU A 185 13.37 4.43 1.98
CA LEU A 185 13.15 3.15 1.33
C LEU A 185 11.91 3.21 0.46
N SER A 186 12.04 2.83 -0.80
CA SER A 186 10.91 2.77 -1.73
C SER A 186 10.07 1.52 -1.49
N LEU A 187 8.75 1.66 -1.66
CA LEU A 187 7.85 0.52 -1.72
C LEU A 187 7.87 -0.07 -3.13
N LYS A 188 8.28 -1.34 -3.26
CA LYS A 188 8.42 -2.03 -4.55
C LYS A 188 7.45 -3.22 -4.66
N SER A 189 6.64 -3.22 -5.74
CA SER A 189 5.77 -4.35 -6.05
C SER A 189 6.60 -5.54 -6.53
N ILE A 190 6.34 -6.73 -5.97
CA ILE A 190 6.98 -7.96 -6.46
C ILE A 190 6.31 -8.53 -7.72
N ALA A 191 5.15 -8.00 -8.11
CA ALA A 191 4.40 -8.40 -9.30
C ALA A 191 4.66 -7.50 -10.51
N LYS A 192 5.57 -6.54 -10.40
CA LYS A 192 5.92 -5.59 -11.46
C LYS A 192 7.43 -5.57 -11.73
N GLY A 193 7.77 -5.33 -12.99
CA GLY A 193 9.14 -5.12 -13.42
C GLY A 193 10.11 -6.26 -13.11
N ASP A 194 11.37 -5.98 -13.23
CA ASP A 194 12.46 -6.92 -12.93
C ASP A 194 12.90 -6.81 -11.46
N LEU A 195 13.34 -7.94 -10.89
CA LEU A 195 13.86 -8.05 -9.52
C LEU A 195 15.41 -8.08 -9.52
N GLU A 196 16.05 -7.29 -10.39
CA GLU A 196 17.51 -7.27 -10.54
C GLU A 196 18.25 -6.87 -9.25
N ASP A 197 17.59 -6.15 -8.36
CA ASP A 197 18.09 -5.78 -7.04
C ASP A 197 18.23 -6.97 -6.09
N LEU A 198 17.61 -8.10 -6.39
CA LEU A 198 17.75 -9.36 -5.66
C LEU A 198 18.85 -10.28 -6.24
N ASP A 199 19.31 -10.01 -7.47
CA ASP A 199 20.25 -10.88 -8.18
C ASP A 199 21.68 -10.66 -7.67
N SER A 200 22.34 -11.74 -7.28
CA SER A 200 23.78 -11.75 -7.10
C SER A 200 24.50 -11.72 -8.45
N LYS A 201 25.82 -11.47 -8.44
CA LYS A 201 26.62 -11.55 -9.67
C LYS A 201 26.60 -12.96 -10.30
N GLU A 202 26.44 -13.98 -9.50
CA GLU A 202 26.35 -15.38 -9.97
C GLU A 202 24.99 -15.65 -10.57
N ASP A 203 23.90 -15.13 -9.96
CA ASP A 203 22.56 -15.25 -10.49
C ASP A 203 22.43 -14.61 -11.88
N LYS A 204 23.04 -13.45 -12.08
CA LYS A 204 23.05 -12.77 -13.39
C LYS A 204 23.74 -13.61 -14.50
N LYS A 205 24.88 -14.24 -14.18
CA LYS A 205 25.59 -15.12 -15.14
C LYS A 205 24.79 -16.39 -15.46
N LYS A 206 24.15 -17.00 -14.47
CA LYS A 206 23.28 -18.15 -14.68
C LYS A 206 22.10 -17.78 -15.57
N LYS A 207 21.46 -16.65 -15.29
CA LYS A 207 20.32 -16.12 -16.06
C LYS A 207 20.68 -15.92 -17.54
N GLU A 208 21.83 -15.33 -17.84
CA GLU A 208 22.29 -15.12 -19.22
C GLU A 208 22.48 -16.44 -19.98
N LYS A 209 22.99 -17.48 -19.30
CA LYS A 209 23.16 -18.81 -19.90
C LYS A 209 21.80 -19.46 -20.16
N THR A 210 20.94 -19.44 -19.15
CA THR A 210 19.60 -20.04 -19.24
C THR A 210 18.77 -19.40 -20.35
N VAL A 211 18.82 -18.08 -20.52
CA VAL A 211 18.11 -17.37 -21.60
C VAL A 211 18.53 -17.90 -22.97
N LYS A 212 19.84 -18.17 -23.19
CA LYS A 212 20.34 -18.73 -24.47
C LYS A 212 19.81 -20.14 -24.69
N ASP A 213 19.78 -20.97 -23.67
CA ASP A 213 19.32 -22.36 -23.77
C ASP A 213 17.82 -22.45 -24.07
N TYR A 214 17.03 -21.49 -23.60
CA TYR A 214 15.57 -21.41 -23.80
C TYR A 214 15.12 -20.50 -24.95
N GLU A 215 16.03 -19.93 -25.73
CA GLU A 215 15.74 -18.96 -26.80
C GLU A 215 14.67 -19.46 -27.78
N LYS A 216 14.75 -20.73 -28.20
CA LYS A 216 13.75 -21.32 -29.10
C LYS A 216 12.39 -21.48 -28.52
N VAL A 217 12.30 -21.82 -27.21
CA VAL A 217 11.05 -21.97 -26.50
C VAL A 217 10.39 -20.60 -26.29
N ILE A 218 11.18 -19.60 -25.89
CA ILE A 218 10.74 -18.21 -25.72
C ILE A 218 10.19 -17.68 -27.05
N SER A 219 10.95 -17.81 -28.15
CA SER A 219 10.53 -17.32 -29.47
C SER A 219 9.25 -17.99 -29.95
N LYS A 220 9.10 -19.30 -29.74
CA LYS A 220 7.88 -20.02 -30.12
C LYS A 220 6.67 -19.63 -29.27
N ALA A 221 6.86 -19.48 -27.96
CA ALA A 221 5.82 -19.01 -27.05
C ALA A 221 5.40 -17.57 -27.39
N GLN A 222 6.36 -16.69 -27.69
CA GLN A 222 6.09 -15.32 -28.13
C GLN A 222 5.27 -15.28 -29.41
N GLU A 223 5.62 -16.10 -30.41
CA GLU A 223 4.87 -16.19 -31.67
C GLU A 223 3.41 -16.62 -31.47
N ILE A 224 3.19 -17.59 -30.57
CA ILE A 224 1.83 -18.13 -30.30
C ILE A 224 0.99 -17.11 -29.50
N LEU A 225 1.62 -16.37 -28.57
CA LEU A 225 0.96 -15.49 -27.63
C LEU A 225 1.03 -14.01 -27.99
N ASP A 226 1.47 -13.65 -29.19
CA ASP A 226 1.78 -12.28 -29.65
C ASP A 226 0.67 -11.25 -29.33
N ASN A 227 -0.58 -11.67 -29.41
CA ASN A 227 -1.72 -10.79 -29.09
C ASN A 227 -2.11 -10.75 -27.60
N GLN A 228 -1.58 -11.64 -26.77
CA GLN A 228 -1.98 -11.79 -25.37
C GLN A 228 -0.95 -11.26 -24.39
N VAL A 229 0.34 -11.30 -24.75
CA VAL A 229 1.45 -10.87 -23.89
C VAL A 229 2.34 -9.86 -24.61
N LYS A 230 2.98 -8.98 -23.85
CA LYS A 230 3.97 -8.03 -24.36
C LYS A 230 5.27 -8.73 -24.72
N GLU A 231 5.69 -9.64 -23.86
CA GLU A 231 6.96 -10.36 -23.96
C GLU A 231 6.88 -11.69 -23.22
N VAL A 232 7.67 -12.67 -23.65
CA VAL A 232 7.92 -13.92 -22.92
C VAL A 232 9.36 -13.93 -22.44
N LYS A 233 9.58 -14.18 -21.15
CA LYS A 233 10.92 -14.21 -20.52
C LYS A 233 11.11 -15.49 -19.71
N VAL A 234 12.37 -15.89 -19.50
CA VAL A 234 12.71 -16.86 -18.44
C VAL A 234 12.62 -16.15 -17.10
N SER A 235 11.91 -16.77 -16.18
CA SER A 235 11.71 -16.22 -14.83
C SER A 235 12.95 -16.34 -13.96
N SER A 236 13.21 -15.29 -13.18
CA SER A 236 14.16 -15.30 -12.07
C SER A 236 13.47 -15.41 -10.71
N ARG A 237 12.14 -15.43 -10.70
CA ARG A 237 11.33 -15.43 -9.46
C ARG A 237 10.63 -16.76 -9.18
N LEU A 238 10.52 -17.63 -10.17
CA LEU A 238 9.78 -18.88 -10.03
C LEU A 238 10.71 -20.05 -9.68
N SER A 239 10.32 -20.84 -8.72
CA SER A 239 11.01 -22.09 -8.32
C SER A 239 10.08 -23.30 -8.31
N GLU A 240 8.79 -23.10 -8.09
CA GLU A 240 7.77 -24.16 -8.01
C GLU A 240 6.74 -24.01 -9.14
N SER A 241 6.20 -22.81 -9.31
CA SER A 241 5.19 -22.52 -10.33
C SER A 241 5.78 -22.56 -11.75
N PRO A 242 5.05 -23.07 -12.76
CA PRO A 242 5.54 -23.18 -14.13
C PRO A 242 5.65 -21.82 -14.82
N SER A 243 4.77 -20.88 -14.50
CA SER A 243 4.74 -19.54 -15.12
C SER A 243 4.00 -18.55 -14.24
N CYS A 244 4.23 -17.26 -14.47
CA CYS A 244 3.44 -16.16 -13.92
C CYS A 244 3.32 -14.99 -14.89
N LEU A 245 2.36 -14.11 -14.64
CA LEU A 245 2.21 -12.86 -15.37
C LEU A 245 2.78 -11.71 -14.53
N VAL A 246 3.59 -10.87 -15.15
CA VAL A 246 4.25 -9.72 -14.55
C VAL A 246 3.80 -8.46 -15.28
N ALA A 247 3.41 -7.43 -14.55
CA ALA A 247 3.15 -6.12 -15.15
C ALA A 247 4.47 -5.38 -15.41
N ASP A 248 4.49 -4.52 -16.41
CA ASP A 248 5.61 -3.59 -16.60
C ASP A 248 5.74 -2.66 -15.38
N GLU A 249 6.94 -2.19 -15.08
CA GLU A 249 7.22 -1.39 -13.89
C GLU A 249 6.39 -0.10 -13.84
N ASN A 250 6.18 0.52 -14.99
CA ASN A 250 5.46 1.79 -15.13
C ASN A 250 3.97 1.62 -15.47
N GLU A 251 3.47 0.40 -15.62
CA GLU A 251 2.08 0.13 -15.94
C GLU A 251 1.24 -0.05 -14.67
N LEU A 252 -0.07 0.15 -14.83
CA LEU A 252 -1.03 -0.21 -13.79
C LEU A 252 -0.94 -1.73 -13.56
N GLY A 253 -0.89 -2.16 -12.31
CA GLY A 253 -1.00 -3.59 -12.01
C GLY A 253 -2.37 -4.11 -12.42
N GLY A 254 -2.47 -5.38 -12.83
CA GLY A 254 -3.72 -5.97 -13.30
C GLY A 254 -4.90 -5.81 -12.31
N ASN A 255 -4.61 -5.74 -11.01
CA ASN A 255 -5.61 -5.50 -9.99
C ASN A 255 -6.16 -4.06 -10.04
N MET A 256 -5.27 -3.05 -10.16
CA MET A 256 -5.66 -1.64 -10.32
C MET A 256 -6.44 -1.42 -11.63
N GLU A 257 -5.97 -2.01 -12.73
CA GLU A 257 -6.65 -1.95 -14.03
C GLU A 257 -8.08 -2.47 -13.92
N ARG A 258 -8.29 -3.61 -13.29
CA ARG A 258 -9.61 -4.19 -13.05
C ARG A 258 -10.50 -3.27 -12.19
N ILE A 259 -9.96 -2.68 -11.14
CA ILE A 259 -10.69 -1.73 -10.28
C ILE A 259 -11.14 -0.52 -11.11
N MET A 260 -10.25 0.08 -11.88
CA MET A 260 -10.56 1.26 -12.70
C MET A 260 -11.60 0.94 -13.77
N LYS A 261 -11.51 -0.20 -14.47
CA LYS A 261 -12.53 -0.70 -15.41
C LYS A 261 -13.88 -0.90 -14.72
N SER A 262 -13.90 -1.42 -13.49
CA SER A 262 -15.14 -1.59 -12.72
C SER A 262 -15.81 -0.27 -12.33
N LEU A 263 -15.03 0.82 -12.26
CA LEU A 263 -15.52 2.18 -12.02
C LEU A 263 -15.92 2.91 -13.31
N GLY A 264 -15.89 2.23 -14.46
CA GLY A 264 -16.25 2.80 -15.76
C GLY A 264 -15.21 3.74 -16.34
N GLN A 265 -13.96 3.67 -15.88
CA GLN A 265 -12.86 4.44 -16.44
C GLN A 265 -12.26 3.70 -17.64
N ASP A 266 -11.99 4.44 -18.71
CA ASP A 266 -11.23 3.93 -19.85
C ASP A 266 -9.75 3.76 -19.42
N VAL A 267 -9.31 2.50 -19.39
CA VAL A 267 -7.92 2.15 -19.09
C VAL A 267 -7.33 1.51 -20.34
N PRO A 268 -6.15 1.94 -20.81
CA PRO A 268 -5.47 1.29 -21.92
C PRO A 268 -5.31 -0.21 -21.65
N ASP A 269 -5.59 -1.06 -22.65
CA ASP A 269 -5.31 -2.47 -22.55
C ASP A 269 -3.78 -2.68 -22.51
N THR A 270 -3.26 -3.01 -21.33
CA THR A 270 -1.87 -3.35 -21.14
C THR A 270 -1.68 -4.85 -21.29
N LYS A 271 -0.64 -5.25 -22.02
CA LYS A 271 -0.29 -6.65 -22.18
C LYS A 271 0.74 -7.03 -21.13
N PRO A 272 0.51 -8.05 -20.30
CA PRO A 272 1.46 -8.49 -19.30
C PRO A 272 2.69 -9.17 -19.95
N ILE A 273 3.75 -9.27 -19.18
CA ILE A 273 4.92 -10.08 -19.49
C ILE A 273 4.67 -11.49 -18.94
N LEU A 274 4.84 -12.51 -19.78
CA LEU A 274 4.80 -13.90 -19.34
C LEU A 274 6.20 -14.35 -18.93
N GLU A 275 6.36 -14.68 -17.67
CA GLU A 275 7.56 -15.35 -17.17
C GLU A 275 7.33 -16.85 -17.07
N ILE A 276 8.27 -17.63 -17.62
CA ILE A 276 8.27 -19.10 -17.58
C ILE A 276 9.46 -19.60 -16.77
N ARG A 277 9.24 -20.65 -15.97
CA ARG A 277 10.29 -21.26 -15.18
C ARG A 277 11.20 -22.09 -16.05
N SER A 278 12.53 -22.00 -15.83
CA SER A 278 13.50 -22.93 -16.36
C SER A 278 13.64 -24.16 -15.46
N GLU A 279 13.97 -25.32 -16.03
CA GLU A 279 14.16 -26.56 -15.26
C GLU A 279 15.34 -26.50 -14.29
N GLU A 280 16.29 -25.57 -14.48
CA GLU A 280 17.48 -25.44 -13.63
C GLU A 280 17.20 -24.91 -12.21
N HIS A 281 15.97 -24.47 -11.90
CA HIS A 281 15.57 -24.01 -10.56
C HIS A 281 14.99 -25.12 -9.67
N THR A 282 15.12 -26.38 -10.06
CA THR A 282 14.55 -27.53 -9.33
C THR A 282 15.53 -28.26 -8.39
N SER A 283 16.64 -27.64 -7.99
CA SER A 283 17.59 -28.27 -7.06
C SER A 283 17.93 -27.42 -5.86
#